data_97833f4738bca08b3b982d83d63a4f0c
#
_entry.id   97833f4738bca08b3b982d83d63a4f0c
#
_cell.length_a   1.000
_cell.length_b   1.000
_cell.length_c   1.000
_cell.angle_alpha   90.00
_cell.angle_beta   90.00
_cell.angle_gamma   90.00
#
_symmetry.space_group_name_H-M   'P 1'
#
loop_
_entity.id
_entity.type
_entity.pdbx_description
1 polymer ?
#
loop_
_entity_poly.entity_id
_entity_poly.type
_entity_poly.pdbx_seq_one_letter_code
_entity_poly.pdbx_strand_id
1 'polypeptide(L)'
;KKVLVNDIEACYINLKGAETLNLDNWDGSISLVKYVYANTVLDKEDKDCVVFLEFVNFVNRMVWLSSTERLRSLGTDLPGGNLLETICNLKDGAEELEAFLREAGLAFNLVIRDKGEGKTIYCKMGKREVPFAPLMSSGTRSLVFLFLWYMRRTSVSFVFIDEFDAFYHTDLSIAVINKLLAEEHIQVVFTSHNTDIISNELLRPDCYFILEDNIIQPFCDLTDKALREAHNLQKMYKAGAFHE
;
A
#
# COMPACT_ATOMS: atom_id res chain seq x y z
N LYS A 1 -18.64 25.67 12.77
CA LYS A 1 -18.66 26.64 11.67
C LYS A 1 -19.26 26.02 10.41
N LYS A 2 -20.06 26.76 9.67
CA LYS A 2 -20.55 26.39 8.35
C LYS A 2 -19.45 26.63 7.30
N VAL A 3 -19.29 25.71 6.39
CA VAL A 3 -18.42 25.84 5.23
C VAL A 3 -19.28 25.90 3.98
N LEU A 4 -19.16 26.97 3.24
CA LEU A 4 -19.89 27.19 1.99
C LEU A 4 -18.89 26.96 0.82
N VAL A 5 -19.33 26.25 -0.20
CA VAL A 5 -18.63 26.13 -1.48
C VAL A 5 -19.61 26.56 -2.56
N ASN A 6 -19.32 27.64 -3.29
CA ASN A 6 -20.21 28.26 -4.26
C ASN A 6 -21.61 28.56 -3.65
N ASP A 7 -21.61 29.16 -2.45
CA ASP A 7 -22.83 29.50 -1.67
C ASP A 7 -23.69 28.29 -1.23
N ILE A 8 -23.24 27.09 -1.43
CA ILE A 8 -23.90 25.86 -0.97
C ILE A 8 -23.23 25.38 0.31
N GLU A 9 -24.02 25.05 1.33
CA GLU A 9 -23.50 24.46 2.57
C GLU A 9 -22.87 23.09 2.28
N ALA A 10 -21.54 23.01 2.35
CA ALA A 10 -20.78 21.80 2.05
C ALA A 10 -20.54 20.93 3.30
N CYS A 11 -20.26 21.56 4.45
CA CYS A 11 -20.10 20.85 5.71
C CYS A 11 -20.24 21.80 6.91
N TYR A 12 -20.25 21.20 8.11
CA TYR A 12 -20.26 21.92 9.39
C TYR A 12 -19.08 21.47 10.24
N ILE A 13 -18.26 22.42 10.69
CA ILE A 13 -17.15 22.15 11.60
C ILE A 13 -17.64 22.37 13.03
N ASN A 14 -17.71 21.28 13.81
CA ASN A 14 -18.10 21.28 15.22
C ASN A 14 -17.01 20.59 16.05
N LEU A 15 -15.83 21.18 16.07
CA LEU A 15 -14.68 20.68 16.82
C LEU A 15 -14.29 21.71 17.87
N LYS A 16 -14.15 21.29 19.11
CA LYS A 16 -13.75 22.15 20.22
C LYS A 16 -12.32 22.63 20.04
N GLY A 17 -12.13 23.94 20.00
CA GLY A 17 -10.86 24.59 19.62
C GLY A 17 -10.83 25.10 18.18
N ALA A 18 -11.85 24.81 17.37
CA ALA A 18 -11.97 25.35 16.00
C ALA A 18 -12.91 26.55 15.88
N GLU A 19 -13.43 27.08 16.98
CA GLU A 19 -14.42 28.16 17.00
C GLU A 19 -13.88 29.46 16.39
N THR A 20 -12.58 29.70 16.55
CA THR A 20 -11.88 30.89 16.04
C THR A 20 -11.27 30.73 14.67
N LEU A 21 -11.37 29.52 14.07
CA LEU A 21 -10.77 29.23 12.76
C LEU A 21 -11.30 30.23 11.70
N ASN A 22 -10.40 30.93 11.02
CA ASN A 22 -10.77 31.78 9.90
C ASN A 22 -10.77 30.98 8.59
N LEU A 23 -11.95 30.84 7.99
CA LEU A 23 -12.14 30.13 6.72
C LEU A 23 -11.94 31.02 5.49
N ASP A 24 -11.88 32.37 5.65
CA ASP A 24 -11.64 33.28 4.53
C ASP A 24 -10.25 33.10 3.91
N ASN A 25 -9.31 32.53 4.69
CA ASN A 25 -7.96 32.22 4.23
C ASN A 25 -7.84 30.83 3.56
N TRP A 26 -8.94 30.07 3.52
CA TRP A 26 -8.94 28.77 2.84
C TRP A 26 -9.40 28.94 1.40
N ASP A 27 -8.46 28.79 0.47
CA ASP A 27 -8.66 28.97 -0.97
C ASP A 27 -8.98 27.65 -1.71
N GLY A 28 -9.10 26.54 -1.00
CA GLY A 28 -9.34 25.23 -1.57
C GLY A 28 -8.10 24.53 -2.17
N SER A 29 -6.92 25.13 -2.10
CA SER A 29 -5.66 24.51 -2.59
C SER A 29 -5.26 23.28 -1.79
N ILE A 30 -5.69 23.16 -0.56
CA ILE A 30 -5.55 21.99 0.32
C ILE A 30 -6.92 21.54 0.82
N SER A 31 -7.04 20.26 1.19
CA SER A 31 -8.29 19.75 1.75
C SER A 31 -8.68 20.52 3.03
N LEU A 32 -9.98 20.69 3.26
CA LEU A 32 -10.50 21.34 4.47
C LEU A 32 -10.02 20.63 5.74
N VAL A 33 -9.92 19.29 5.74
CA VAL A 33 -9.39 18.50 6.86
C VAL A 33 -7.97 18.93 7.20
N LYS A 34 -7.10 19.02 6.20
CA LYS A 34 -5.72 19.48 6.39
C LYS A 34 -5.64 20.93 6.87
N TYR A 35 -6.51 21.79 6.34
CA TYR A 35 -6.57 23.21 6.76
C TYR A 35 -6.97 23.33 8.23
N VAL A 36 -8.04 22.62 8.66
CA VAL A 36 -8.48 22.59 10.05
C VAL A 36 -7.35 22.07 10.95
N TYR A 37 -6.77 20.94 10.63
CA TYR A 37 -5.69 20.35 11.41
C TYR A 37 -4.48 21.27 11.59
N ALA A 38 -4.08 22.00 10.54
CA ALA A 38 -2.91 22.87 10.55
C ALA A 38 -3.14 24.21 11.26
N ASN A 39 -4.39 24.67 11.37
CA ASN A 39 -4.74 26.03 11.82
C ASN A 39 -5.58 26.06 13.10
N THR A 40 -5.72 24.92 13.80
CA THR A 40 -6.45 24.87 15.08
C THR A 40 -5.66 24.14 16.15
N VAL A 41 -5.94 24.46 17.40
CA VAL A 41 -5.49 23.70 18.57
C VAL A 41 -6.72 23.03 19.16
N LEU A 42 -6.92 21.77 18.74
CA LEU A 42 -8.09 20.99 19.13
C LEU A 42 -7.97 20.45 20.56
N ASP A 43 -9.09 20.38 21.27
CA ASP A 43 -9.17 19.78 22.60
C ASP A 43 -9.03 18.27 22.51
N LYS A 44 -7.94 17.73 23.07
CA LYS A 44 -7.62 16.28 23.04
C LYS A 44 -8.47 15.45 24.00
N GLU A 45 -9.26 16.07 24.85
CA GLU A 45 -10.21 15.40 25.77
C GLU A 45 -11.63 15.35 25.17
N ASP A 46 -11.90 16.16 24.16
CA ASP A 46 -13.17 16.17 23.46
C ASP A 46 -13.26 14.98 22.48
N LYS A 47 -14.35 14.22 22.56
CA LYS A 47 -14.54 12.98 21.81
C LYS A 47 -14.50 13.18 20.29
N ASP A 48 -15.12 14.24 19.80
CA ASP A 48 -15.19 14.50 18.34
C ASP A 48 -13.82 14.95 17.83
N CYS A 49 -13.08 15.72 18.62
CA CYS A 49 -11.71 16.10 18.32
C CYS A 49 -10.76 14.89 18.30
N VAL A 50 -10.92 13.96 19.24
CA VAL A 50 -10.13 12.69 19.27
C VAL A 50 -10.36 11.91 17.99
N VAL A 51 -11.61 11.68 17.60
CA VAL A 51 -11.94 10.95 16.35
C VAL A 51 -11.35 11.66 15.13
N PHE A 52 -11.46 12.99 15.06
CA PHE A 52 -10.86 13.75 13.97
C PHE A 52 -9.33 13.62 13.92
N LEU A 53 -8.65 13.70 15.07
CA LEU A 53 -7.20 13.56 15.14
C LEU A 53 -6.74 12.14 14.79
N GLU A 54 -7.47 11.12 15.21
CA GLU A 54 -7.21 9.73 14.81
C GLU A 54 -7.38 9.53 13.31
N PHE A 55 -8.44 10.11 12.71
CA PHE A 55 -8.63 10.09 11.26
C PHE A 55 -7.48 10.77 10.52
N VAL A 56 -7.06 11.96 10.97
CA VAL A 56 -5.91 12.68 10.37
C VAL A 56 -4.63 11.86 10.51
N ASN A 57 -4.40 11.24 11.67
CA ASN A 57 -3.23 10.36 11.88
C ASN A 57 -3.29 9.13 10.96
N PHE A 58 -4.46 8.53 10.79
CA PHE A 58 -4.65 7.43 9.84
C PHE A 58 -4.31 7.85 8.41
N VAL A 59 -4.87 8.99 7.93
CA VAL A 59 -4.63 9.49 6.57
C VAL A 59 -3.16 9.87 6.34
N ASN A 60 -2.50 10.49 7.32
CA ASN A 60 -1.08 10.85 7.22
C ASN A 60 -0.14 9.64 7.14
N ARG A 61 -0.64 8.45 7.48
CA ARG A 61 0.09 7.18 7.43
C ARG A 61 -0.35 6.27 6.28
N MET A 62 -1.16 6.80 5.35
CA MET A 62 -1.54 6.09 4.13
C MET A 62 -0.41 6.11 3.11
N VAL A 63 -0.26 5.01 2.41
CA VAL A 63 0.75 4.83 1.37
C VAL A 63 0.09 4.34 0.10
N TRP A 64 0.50 4.88 -1.03
CA TRP A 64 0.21 4.36 -2.36
C TRP A 64 1.49 3.88 -3.03
N LEU A 65 1.44 2.70 -3.63
CA LEU A 65 2.53 2.09 -4.39
C LEU A 65 2.00 1.70 -5.77
N SER A 66 2.81 1.85 -6.82
CA SER A 66 2.52 1.28 -8.14
C SER A 66 3.69 0.40 -8.58
N SER A 67 3.37 -0.81 -9.03
CA SER A 67 4.37 -1.75 -9.54
C SER A 67 4.77 -1.45 -10.99
N THR A 68 3.91 -0.79 -11.76
CA THR A 68 4.11 -0.55 -13.20
C THR A 68 4.65 0.84 -13.51
N GLU A 69 4.20 1.88 -12.83
CA GLU A 69 4.63 3.26 -13.08
C GLU A 69 6.01 3.57 -12.47
N ARG A 70 7.06 2.93 -12.97
CA ARG A 70 8.46 3.14 -12.53
C ARG A 70 8.68 2.93 -11.03
N LEU A 71 7.88 2.04 -10.39
CA LEU A 71 7.95 1.77 -8.96
C LEU A 71 7.77 3.07 -8.15
N ARG A 72 6.67 3.79 -8.39
CA ARG A 72 6.35 5.04 -7.69
C ARG A 72 5.69 4.77 -6.35
N SER A 73 5.90 5.68 -5.42
CA SER A 73 5.20 5.72 -4.14
C SER A 73 4.77 7.14 -3.78
N LEU A 74 3.64 7.25 -3.07
CA LEU A 74 3.17 8.47 -2.41
C LEU A 74 2.93 8.15 -0.93
N GLY A 75 3.11 9.13 -0.08
CA GLY A 75 2.92 8.94 1.36
C GLY A 75 4.11 8.28 2.08
N THR A 76 5.22 8.02 1.39
CA THR A 76 6.45 7.54 1.99
C THR A 76 7.62 8.42 1.60
N ASP A 77 8.55 8.60 2.52
CA ASP A 77 9.86 9.19 2.25
C ASP A 77 10.82 8.15 1.66
N LEU A 78 10.32 7.28 0.76
CA LEU A 78 11.22 6.41 0.01
C LEU A 78 12.11 7.31 -0.83
N PRO A 79 13.42 7.29 -0.61
CA PRO A 79 14.33 8.17 -1.33
C PRO A 79 14.20 7.89 -2.83
N GLY A 80 14.03 8.94 -3.62
CA GLY A 80 14.03 8.87 -5.09
C GLY A 80 15.39 8.50 -5.70
N GLY A 81 16.26 7.87 -4.89
CA GLY A 81 17.61 7.45 -5.21
C GLY A 81 17.73 5.95 -5.52
N ASN A 82 18.93 5.44 -5.36
CA ASN A 82 19.26 4.04 -5.58
C ASN A 82 18.65 3.16 -4.48
N LEU A 83 17.67 2.30 -4.83
CA LEU A 83 17.01 1.38 -3.89
C LEU A 83 18.00 0.54 -3.07
N LEU A 84 19.06 0.04 -3.71
CA LEU A 84 20.07 -0.79 -3.05
C LEU A 84 20.93 0.00 -2.07
N GLU A 85 21.23 1.26 -2.34
CA GLU A 85 21.92 2.15 -1.42
C GLU A 85 21.07 2.41 -0.16
N THR A 86 19.77 2.62 -0.34
CA THR A 86 18.83 2.74 0.79
C THR A 86 18.88 1.50 1.68
N ILE A 87 18.88 0.30 1.09
CA ILE A 87 18.96 -0.96 1.83
C ILE A 87 20.31 -1.10 2.55
N CYS A 88 21.42 -0.67 1.93
CA CYS A 88 22.72 -0.68 2.57
C CYS A 88 22.80 0.17 3.84
N ASN A 89 21.93 1.17 3.97
CA ASN A 89 21.87 2.07 5.12
C ASN A 89 20.88 1.57 6.21
N LEU A 90 20.12 0.50 5.95
CA LEU A 90 19.32 -0.17 6.97
C LEU A 90 20.23 -1.06 7.83
N LYS A 91 19.87 -1.21 9.12
CA LYS A 91 20.50 -2.21 9.98
C LYS A 91 20.16 -3.59 9.42
N ASP A 92 21.17 -4.42 9.22
CA ASP A 92 21.05 -5.79 8.68
C ASP A 92 20.27 -5.85 7.33
N GLY A 93 20.33 -4.75 6.53
CA GLY A 93 19.46 -4.58 5.35
C GLY A 93 19.66 -5.62 4.25
N ALA A 94 20.87 -6.14 4.04
CA ALA A 94 21.11 -7.17 3.05
C ALA A 94 20.58 -8.55 3.51
N GLU A 95 20.75 -8.88 4.78
CA GLU A 95 20.26 -10.10 5.41
C GLU A 95 18.74 -10.13 5.45
N GLU A 96 18.11 -9.02 5.81
CA GLU A 96 16.65 -8.85 5.82
C GLU A 96 16.07 -8.93 4.40
N LEU A 97 16.72 -8.29 3.41
CA LEU A 97 16.34 -8.43 2.01
C LEU A 97 16.48 -9.87 1.52
N GLU A 98 17.57 -10.55 1.87
CA GLU A 98 17.78 -11.95 1.50
C GLU A 98 16.69 -12.85 2.07
N ALA A 99 16.31 -12.64 3.34
CA ALA A 99 15.23 -13.38 3.99
C ALA A 99 13.88 -13.12 3.30
N PHE A 100 13.58 -11.86 3.02
CA PHE A 100 12.35 -11.46 2.32
C PHE A 100 12.23 -12.07 0.92
N LEU A 101 13.31 -12.05 0.13
CA LEU A 101 13.35 -12.65 -1.21
C LEU A 101 13.26 -14.18 -1.15
N ARG A 102 13.85 -14.80 -0.13
CA ARG A 102 13.77 -16.26 0.07
C ARG A 102 12.35 -16.72 0.38
N GLU A 103 11.59 -15.99 1.18
CA GLU A 103 10.17 -16.26 1.42
C GLU A 103 9.34 -16.15 0.13
N ALA A 104 9.75 -15.27 -0.77
CA ALA A 104 9.18 -15.15 -2.11
C ALA A 104 9.69 -16.20 -3.12
N GLY A 105 10.44 -17.23 -2.66
CA GLY A 105 11.00 -18.30 -3.49
C GLY A 105 12.26 -17.92 -4.26
N LEU A 106 12.88 -16.77 -3.98
CA LEU A 106 14.08 -16.28 -4.66
C LEU A 106 15.31 -16.44 -3.75
N ALA A 107 16.16 -17.42 -4.04
CA ALA A 107 17.36 -17.68 -3.28
C ALA A 107 18.54 -16.86 -3.81
N PHE A 108 18.93 -15.83 -3.10
CA PHE A 108 20.15 -15.07 -3.31
C PHE A 108 21.06 -15.19 -2.07
N ASN A 109 22.34 -14.92 -2.23
CA ASN A 109 23.29 -14.78 -1.12
C ASN A 109 23.86 -13.36 -1.21
N LEU A 110 23.30 -12.44 -0.44
CA LEU A 110 23.55 -11.02 -0.58
C LEU A 110 24.61 -10.53 0.42
N VAL A 111 25.47 -9.62 -0.02
CA VAL A 111 26.47 -8.98 0.83
C VAL A 111 26.65 -7.53 0.45
N ILE A 112 26.88 -6.67 1.44
CA ILE A 112 27.18 -5.27 1.21
C ILE A 112 28.66 -5.10 0.95
N ARG A 113 29.02 -4.28 -0.04
CA ARG A 113 30.39 -3.87 -0.35
C ARG A 113 30.48 -2.36 -0.54
N ASP A 114 31.54 -1.79 0.00
CA ASP A 114 31.95 -0.41 -0.27
C ASP A 114 33.17 -0.48 -1.21
N LYS A 115 33.04 0.11 -2.39
CA LYS A 115 34.12 0.15 -3.39
C LYS A 115 34.58 1.57 -3.70
N GLY A 116 34.43 2.49 -2.74
CA GLY A 116 34.91 3.87 -2.85
C GLY A 116 33.93 4.85 -3.50
N GLU A 117 32.90 4.35 -4.17
CA GLU A 117 31.79 5.14 -4.75
C GLU A 117 30.50 5.02 -3.92
N GLY A 118 30.63 4.46 -2.71
CA GLY A 118 29.52 4.18 -1.80
C GLY A 118 29.21 2.69 -1.65
N LYS A 119 28.27 2.38 -0.75
CA LYS A 119 27.85 1.03 -0.45
C LYS A 119 26.84 0.53 -1.47
N THR A 120 27.01 -0.72 -1.93
CA THR A 120 26.02 -1.40 -2.75
C THR A 120 25.97 -2.91 -2.44
N ILE A 121 24.95 -3.58 -2.95
CA ILE A 121 24.71 -5.00 -2.72
C ILE A 121 25.33 -5.83 -3.84
N TYR A 122 26.05 -6.88 -3.45
CA TYR A 122 26.58 -7.93 -4.30
C TYR A 122 25.91 -9.27 -3.99
N CYS A 123 25.78 -10.12 -5.01
CA CYS A 123 25.37 -11.50 -4.86
C CYS A 123 26.60 -12.40 -4.92
N LYS A 124 26.77 -13.28 -3.94
CA LYS A 124 27.80 -14.33 -3.94
C LYS A 124 27.36 -15.49 -4.81
N MET A 125 28.16 -15.80 -5.83
CA MET A 125 27.98 -16.93 -6.74
C MET A 125 29.22 -17.83 -6.66
N GLY A 126 29.20 -18.76 -5.72
CA GLY A 126 30.38 -19.60 -5.40
C GLY A 126 31.52 -18.74 -4.87
N LYS A 127 32.64 -18.70 -5.62
CA LYS A 127 33.83 -17.91 -5.25
C LYS A 127 33.82 -16.48 -5.81
N ARG A 128 32.78 -16.08 -6.57
CA ARG A 128 32.70 -14.78 -7.21
C ARG A 128 31.62 -13.93 -6.54
N GLU A 129 31.81 -12.62 -6.56
CA GLU A 129 30.81 -11.64 -6.16
C GLU A 129 30.45 -10.79 -7.39
N VAL A 130 29.17 -10.71 -7.69
CA VAL A 130 28.64 -9.99 -8.84
C VAL A 130 27.70 -8.87 -8.32
N PRO A 131 27.72 -7.66 -8.86
CA PRO A 131 26.75 -6.63 -8.48
C PRO A 131 25.32 -7.15 -8.59
N PHE A 132 24.51 -6.91 -7.57
CA PHE A 132 23.13 -7.45 -7.54
C PHE A 132 22.19 -6.73 -8.52
N ALA A 133 22.36 -5.43 -8.73
CA ALA A 133 21.49 -4.63 -9.61
C ALA A 133 21.29 -5.23 -11.01
N PRO A 134 22.34 -5.65 -11.74
CA PRO A 134 22.18 -6.29 -13.05
C PRO A 134 21.52 -7.66 -13.02
N LEU A 135 21.49 -8.34 -11.87
CA LEU A 135 20.87 -9.65 -11.72
C LEU A 135 19.36 -9.60 -11.49
N MET A 136 18.85 -8.42 -11.11
CA MET A 136 17.44 -8.24 -10.81
C MET A 136 16.58 -8.27 -12.09
N SER A 137 15.67 -9.24 -12.17
CA SER A 137 14.53 -9.19 -13.08
C SER A 137 13.56 -8.06 -12.71
N SER A 138 12.58 -7.76 -13.56
CA SER A 138 11.52 -6.81 -13.22
C SER A 138 10.78 -7.22 -11.96
N GLY A 139 10.44 -8.50 -11.79
CA GLY A 139 9.81 -9.03 -10.58
C GLY A 139 10.69 -8.90 -9.34
N THR A 140 11.99 -9.23 -9.45
CA THR A 140 12.93 -9.05 -8.34
C THR A 140 13.03 -7.58 -7.94
N ARG A 141 13.04 -6.65 -8.90
CA ARG A 141 13.08 -5.21 -8.64
C ARG A 141 11.82 -4.72 -7.95
N SER A 142 10.65 -5.19 -8.37
CA SER A 142 9.37 -4.90 -7.73
C SER A 142 9.34 -5.41 -6.29
N LEU A 143 9.88 -6.62 -6.02
CA LEU A 143 10.01 -7.15 -4.66
C LEU A 143 10.98 -6.34 -3.79
N VAL A 144 12.10 -5.87 -4.33
CA VAL A 144 13.05 -5.00 -3.61
C VAL A 144 12.38 -3.67 -3.23
N PHE A 145 11.55 -3.12 -4.11
CA PHE A 145 10.76 -1.92 -3.82
C PHE A 145 9.72 -2.17 -2.73
N LEU A 146 8.98 -3.27 -2.83
CA LEU A 146 8.02 -3.69 -1.80
C LEU A 146 8.70 -3.93 -0.45
N PHE A 147 9.91 -4.54 -0.45
CA PHE A 147 10.70 -4.73 0.76
C PHE A 147 11.03 -3.41 1.47
N LEU A 148 11.46 -2.38 0.76
CA LEU A 148 11.75 -1.09 1.36
C LEU A 148 10.54 -0.46 2.04
N TRP A 149 9.36 -0.61 1.45
CA TRP A 149 8.11 -0.21 2.08
C TRP A 149 7.81 -1.10 3.30
N TYR A 150 7.93 -2.41 3.14
CA TYR A 150 7.66 -3.38 4.19
C TYR A 150 8.52 -3.17 5.45
N MET A 151 9.76 -2.73 5.29
CA MET A 151 10.63 -2.35 6.42
C MET A 151 10.09 -1.17 7.26
N ARG A 152 9.17 -0.39 6.70
CA ARG A 152 8.53 0.76 7.36
C ARG A 152 7.08 0.50 7.76
N ARG A 153 6.60 -0.73 7.63
CA ARG A 153 5.19 -1.11 7.83
C ARG A 153 4.60 -0.69 9.18
N THR A 154 5.38 -0.68 10.26
CA THR A 154 4.91 -0.27 11.59
C THR A 154 4.42 1.19 11.66
N SER A 155 4.83 2.03 10.74
CA SER A 155 4.39 3.43 10.63
C SER A 155 3.24 3.63 9.65
N VAL A 156 2.73 2.58 9.01
CA VAL A 156 1.70 2.63 7.98
C VAL A 156 0.36 2.16 8.55
N SER A 157 -0.73 2.84 8.21
CA SER A 157 -2.10 2.49 8.58
C SER A 157 -2.89 1.85 7.43
N PHE A 158 -2.58 2.28 6.21
CA PHE A 158 -3.26 1.84 4.99
C PHE A 158 -2.25 1.80 3.84
N VAL A 159 -2.31 0.76 3.02
CA VAL A 159 -1.54 0.70 1.77
C VAL A 159 -2.44 0.33 0.60
N PHE A 160 -2.33 1.10 -0.47
CA PHE A 160 -2.90 0.78 -1.77
C PHE A 160 -1.76 0.40 -2.72
N ILE A 161 -1.80 -0.80 -3.29
CA ILE A 161 -0.79 -1.28 -4.23
C ILE A 161 -1.45 -1.49 -5.59
N ASP A 162 -1.10 -0.61 -6.53
CA ASP A 162 -1.66 -0.63 -7.88
C ASP A 162 -0.89 -1.62 -8.76
N GLU A 163 -1.64 -2.50 -9.46
CA GLU A 163 -1.10 -3.58 -10.30
C GLU A 163 0.01 -4.37 -9.60
N PHE A 164 -0.25 -4.80 -8.36
CA PHE A 164 0.77 -5.32 -7.45
C PHE A 164 1.53 -6.52 -8.02
N ASP A 165 0.89 -7.30 -8.85
CA ASP A 165 1.41 -8.55 -9.42
C ASP A 165 1.78 -8.46 -10.91
N ALA A 166 1.91 -7.25 -11.46
CA ALA A 166 2.25 -7.05 -12.88
C ALA A 166 3.51 -7.80 -13.35
N PHE A 167 4.42 -8.10 -12.44
CA PHE A 167 5.68 -8.81 -12.71
C PHE A 167 5.81 -10.15 -11.97
N TYR A 168 4.72 -10.65 -11.35
CA TYR A 168 4.73 -11.87 -10.56
C TYR A 168 3.96 -12.99 -11.27
N HIS A 169 4.40 -14.22 -11.08
CA HIS A 169 3.55 -15.38 -11.35
C HIS A 169 2.59 -15.61 -10.18
N THR A 170 1.53 -16.38 -10.40
CA THR A 170 0.43 -16.55 -9.44
C THR A 170 0.90 -16.98 -8.03
N ASP A 171 1.82 -17.96 -7.93
CA ASP A 171 2.31 -18.43 -6.63
C ASP A 171 3.03 -17.34 -5.85
N LEU A 172 3.80 -16.49 -6.54
CA LEU A 172 4.48 -15.35 -5.92
C LEU A 172 3.47 -14.28 -5.48
N SER A 173 2.45 -14.03 -6.30
CA SER A 173 1.35 -13.11 -5.94
C SER A 173 0.65 -13.56 -4.66
N ILE A 174 0.34 -14.84 -4.54
CA ILE A 174 -0.27 -15.43 -3.33
C ILE A 174 0.67 -15.30 -2.12
N ALA A 175 1.97 -15.56 -2.29
CA ALA A 175 2.94 -15.41 -1.20
C ALA A 175 3.05 -13.96 -0.71
N VAL A 176 3.04 -12.97 -1.62
CA VAL A 176 3.02 -11.54 -1.29
C VAL A 176 1.75 -11.16 -0.55
N ILE A 177 0.58 -11.59 -1.03
CA ILE A 177 -0.71 -11.32 -0.36
C ILE A 177 -0.68 -11.89 1.07
N ASN A 178 -0.32 -13.15 1.25
CA ASN A 178 -0.27 -13.78 2.57
C ASN A 178 0.68 -13.04 3.53
N LYS A 179 1.81 -12.56 3.03
CA LYS A 179 2.75 -11.78 3.82
C LYS A 179 2.15 -10.43 4.27
N LEU A 180 1.39 -9.76 3.40
CA LEU A 180 0.70 -8.50 3.72
C LEU A 180 -0.46 -8.72 4.69
N LEU A 181 -1.22 -9.80 4.53
CA LEU A 181 -2.34 -10.15 5.41
C LEU A 181 -1.90 -10.52 6.84
N ALA A 182 -0.64 -10.93 7.03
CA ALA A 182 -0.08 -11.17 8.36
C ALA A 182 0.11 -9.89 9.19
N GLU A 183 0.02 -8.70 8.58
CA GLU A 183 0.18 -7.41 9.25
C GLU A 183 -1.19 -6.87 9.69
N GLU A 184 -1.72 -7.37 10.81
CA GLU A 184 -3.08 -7.08 11.31
C GLU A 184 -3.39 -5.59 11.53
N HIS A 185 -2.36 -4.75 11.69
CA HIS A 185 -2.52 -3.31 11.95
C HIS A 185 -2.60 -2.45 10.68
N ILE A 186 -2.47 -3.05 9.50
CA ILE A 186 -2.49 -2.35 8.21
C ILE A 186 -3.71 -2.79 7.41
N GLN A 187 -4.48 -1.83 6.92
CA GLN A 187 -5.47 -2.11 5.89
C GLN A 187 -4.78 -2.15 4.53
N VAL A 188 -4.91 -3.26 3.81
CA VAL A 188 -4.29 -3.45 2.49
C VAL A 188 -5.36 -3.48 1.42
N VAL A 189 -5.15 -2.71 0.36
CA VAL A 189 -5.94 -2.77 -0.89
C VAL A 189 -4.95 -2.92 -2.04
N PHE A 190 -5.24 -3.82 -2.96
CA PHE A 190 -4.42 -3.98 -4.17
C PHE A 190 -5.30 -4.22 -5.39
N THR A 191 -4.81 -3.79 -6.54
CA THR A 191 -5.43 -4.09 -7.84
C THR A 191 -4.62 -5.15 -8.58
N SER A 192 -5.31 -5.97 -9.36
CA SER A 192 -4.71 -7.02 -10.19
C SER A 192 -5.59 -7.30 -11.40
N HIS A 193 -4.95 -7.66 -12.50
CA HIS A 193 -5.61 -8.26 -13.66
C HIS A 193 -5.56 -9.79 -13.65
N ASN A 194 -4.90 -10.39 -12.66
CA ASN A 194 -4.73 -11.83 -12.55
C ASN A 194 -5.92 -12.46 -11.81
N THR A 195 -6.83 -13.03 -12.58
CA THR A 195 -8.00 -13.71 -12.01
C THR A 195 -7.67 -15.03 -11.30
N ASP A 196 -6.46 -15.54 -11.44
CA ASP A 196 -6.04 -16.81 -10.81
C ASP A 196 -5.79 -16.67 -9.30
N ILE A 197 -5.74 -15.42 -8.79
CA ILE A 197 -5.69 -15.15 -7.34
C ILE A 197 -7.09 -15.11 -6.69
N ILE A 198 -8.17 -15.23 -7.45
CA ILE A 198 -9.54 -15.21 -6.91
C ILE A 198 -9.84 -16.57 -6.27
N SER A 199 -9.74 -16.66 -4.95
CA SER A 199 -9.93 -17.89 -4.18
C SER A 199 -10.48 -17.62 -2.78
N ASN A 200 -11.44 -18.43 -2.32
CA ASN A 200 -11.92 -18.42 -0.94
C ASN A 200 -10.84 -18.86 0.08
N GLU A 201 -9.80 -19.55 -0.38
CA GLU A 201 -8.66 -19.93 0.47
C GLU A 201 -7.74 -18.73 0.76
N LEU A 202 -7.75 -17.72 -0.13
CA LEU A 202 -6.91 -16.53 0.01
C LEU A 202 -7.64 -15.39 0.71
N LEU A 203 -8.83 -15.03 0.23
CA LEU A 203 -9.65 -13.95 0.79
C LEU A 203 -11.13 -14.35 0.79
N ARG A 204 -11.89 -13.79 1.73
CA ARG A 204 -13.35 -13.94 1.76
C ARG A 204 -13.99 -13.25 0.54
N PRO A 205 -15.17 -13.70 0.10
CA PRO A 205 -15.87 -13.11 -1.06
C PRO A 205 -16.15 -11.61 -0.95
N ASP A 206 -16.38 -11.10 0.27
CA ASP A 206 -16.63 -9.69 0.57
C ASP A 206 -15.36 -8.82 0.51
N CYS A 207 -14.19 -9.44 0.34
CA CYS A 207 -12.92 -8.77 0.13
C CYS A 207 -12.50 -8.67 -1.35
N TYR A 208 -13.30 -9.25 -2.27
CA TYR A 208 -13.09 -9.11 -3.71
C TYR A 208 -14.05 -8.09 -4.29
N PHE A 209 -13.52 -7.20 -5.11
CA PHE A 209 -14.28 -6.13 -5.75
C PHE A 209 -14.02 -6.14 -7.26
N ILE A 210 -15.04 -5.78 -8.03
CA ILE A 210 -14.91 -5.47 -9.45
C ILE A 210 -14.94 -3.95 -9.61
N LEU A 211 -14.02 -3.42 -10.40
CA LEU A 211 -14.04 -2.05 -10.90
C LEU A 211 -14.47 -2.08 -12.36
N GLU A 212 -15.70 -1.68 -12.65
CA GLU A 212 -16.27 -1.61 -13.98
C GLU A 212 -17.07 -0.31 -14.12
N ASP A 213 -16.97 0.38 -15.25
CA ASP A 213 -17.64 1.67 -15.51
C ASP A 213 -17.51 2.73 -14.41
N ASN A 214 -16.34 2.82 -13.78
CA ASN A 214 -16.03 3.69 -12.63
C ASN A 214 -16.85 3.38 -11.35
N ILE A 215 -17.42 2.20 -11.26
CA ILE A 215 -18.13 1.71 -10.07
C ILE A 215 -17.32 0.57 -9.46
N ILE A 216 -17.18 0.59 -8.14
CA ILE A 216 -16.54 -0.48 -7.38
C ILE A 216 -17.63 -1.24 -6.64
N GLN A 217 -17.74 -2.55 -6.89
CA GLN A 217 -18.75 -3.41 -6.28
C GLN A 217 -18.12 -4.68 -5.71
N PRO A 218 -18.48 -5.10 -4.49
CA PRO A 218 -18.00 -6.37 -3.94
C PRO A 218 -18.72 -7.56 -4.63
N PHE A 219 -18.03 -8.70 -4.72
CA PHE A 219 -18.58 -9.91 -5.32
C PHE A 219 -19.91 -10.37 -4.68
N CYS A 220 -20.04 -10.14 -3.37
CA CYS A 220 -21.26 -10.50 -2.63
C CYS A 220 -22.50 -9.73 -3.09
N ASP A 221 -22.34 -8.54 -3.66
CA ASP A 221 -23.46 -7.69 -4.12
C ASP A 221 -23.79 -7.92 -5.61
N LEU A 222 -22.92 -8.61 -6.33
CA LEU A 222 -23.07 -8.89 -7.78
C LEU A 222 -23.75 -10.23 -8.08
N THR A 223 -24.25 -10.94 -7.07
CA THR A 223 -24.95 -12.20 -7.24
C THR A 223 -26.00 -12.41 -6.16
N ASP A 224 -27.19 -12.87 -6.54
CA ASP A 224 -28.26 -13.27 -5.62
C ASP A 224 -27.92 -14.55 -4.83
N LYS A 225 -26.87 -15.26 -5.24
CA LYS A 225 -26.45 -16.50 -4.58
C LYS A 225 -25.62 -16.21 -3.35
N ALA A 226 -26.00 -16.80 -2.22
CA ALA A 226 -25.16 -16.77 -1.03
C ALA A 226 -23.80 -17.42 -1.33
N LEU A 227 -22.73 -16.61 -1.39
CA LEU A 227 -21.38 -17.11 -1.60
C LEU A 227 -20.91 -17.87 -0.36
N ARG A 228 -20.51 -19.13 -0.54
CA ARG A 228 -20.02 -20.02 0.51
C ARG A 228 -18.57 -20.38 0.22
N GLU A 229 -17.85 -20.78 1.24
CA GLU A 229 -16.45 -21.21 1.15
C GLU A 229 -16.21 -22.31 0.12
N ALA A 230 -17.19 -23.20 -0.08
CA ALA A 230 -17.12 -24.29 -1.08
C ALA A 230 -17.28 -23.81 -2.53
N HIS A 231 -17.66 -22.56 -2.78
CA HIS A 231 -17.80 -22.06 -4.14
C HIS A 231 -16.43 -21.72 -4.74
N ASN A 232 -16.21 -22.12 -6.00
CA ASN A 232 -15.02 -21.70 -6.74
C ASN A 232 -15.28 -20.32 -7.36
N LEU A 233 -14.85 -19.27 -6.64
CA LEU A 233 -15.06 -17.87 -7.07
C LEU A 233 -14.45 -17.58 -8.43
N GLN A 234 -13.26 -18.10 -8.71
CA GLN A 234 -12.60 -17.92 -10.00
C GLN A 234 -13.44 -18.47 -11.17
N LYS A 235 -13.97 -19.69 -11.02
CA LYS A 235 -14.84 -20.27 -12.06
C LYS A 235 -16.13 -19.47 -12.22
N MET A 236 -16.71 -18.98 -11.14
CA MET A 236 -17.89 -18.13 -11.17
C MET A 236 -17.59 -16.81 -11.91
N TYR A 237 -16.46 -16.17 -11.60
CA TYR A 237 -16.01 -14.96 -12.29
C TYR A 237 -15.82 -15.20 -13.80
N LYS A 238 -15.05 -16.24 -14.17
CA LYS A 238 -14.81 -16.61 -15.59
C LYS A 238 -16.09 -17.03 -16.34
N ALA A 239 -17.14 -17.47 -15.62
CA ALA A 239 -18.46 -17.78 -16.18
C ALA A 239 -19.39 -16.56 -16.24
N GLY A 240 -18.94 -15.36 -15.88
CA GLY A 240 -19.73 -14.13 -15.91
C GLY A 240 -20.77 -14.00 -14.79
N ALA A 241 -20.61 -14.74 -13.68
CA ALA A 241 -21.57 -14.73 -12.58
C ALA A 241 -21.60 -13.41 -11.78
N PHE A 242 -20.64 -12.52 -12.00
CA PHE A 242 -20.46 -11.23 -11.34
C PHE A 242 -20.49 -10.05 -12.32
N HIS A 243 -20.88 -10.26 -13.57
CA HIS A 243 -21.11 -9.22 -14.58
C HIS A 243 -22.60 -9.14 -14.89
N GLU A 244 -23.14 -7.94 -15.01
CA GLU A 244 -24.51 -7.72 -15.51
C GLU A 244 -24.63 -7.99 -17.02
#